data_3a8c86ef1a8687728ddfa397796d6aa0
#
_entry.id   3a8c86ef1a8687728ddfa397796d6aa0
#
_cell.length_a   1.000
_cell.length_b   1.000
_cell.length_c   1.000
_cell.angle_alpha   90.00
_cell.angle_beta   90.00
_cell.angle_gamma   90.00
#
_symmetry.space_group_name_H-M   'P 1'
#
loop_
_entity.id
_entity.type
_entity.pdbx_description
1 polymer ?
#
loop_
_entity_poly.entity_id
_entity_poly.type
_entity_poly.pdbx_seq_one_letter_code
_entity_poly.pdbx_strand_id
1 'polypeptide(L)'
;MSARHSTTALPRRFSRTLLACALLPLGLLAANMATAAPLQAQPAATAADNFGPLKHVNAGVLDVAYVEQGPADGPVVILLHGWPYDIHSFEQVAPALAAKGYRVLVPYVRGYGQTRFLSAATPRNAQPSALASDVIAFMDALHIQRAVLAGFDWGARTADIVSALWPERVKALVSVSGYLISSQEAAKAPLPPSAELQWWYQYYFATARGQAGYEKNRHAFAKLIWQTASPKWAFDDATFERSAKALDNPDQVVITVHNYRWRLGLAQGETRYDPLEAKLASFPSIGVPTITLEGDANGAPHPPAEAYAQRFTGKYEYRLISGGIGHNLPQEAPQAFTQAVVDADHL
;
A
#
# COMPACT_ATOMS: atom_id res chain seq x y z
N MET A 1 32.36 -55.58 -25.37
CA MET A 1 31.90 -55.22 -26.73
C MET A 1 31.69 -53.69 -26.69
N SER A 2 32.62 -52.99 -26.93
CA SER A 2 33.33 -52.23 -27.99
C SER A 2 32.42 -51.78 -29.15
N ALA A 3 32.23 -50.51 -29.26
CA ALA A 3 32.16 -49.77 -30.52
C ALA A 3 32.37 -48.25 -30.27
N ARG A 4 33.52 -47.79 -30.71
CA ARG A 4 33.89 -46.38 -30.92
C ARG A 4 33.37 -45.94 -32.31
N HIS A 5 32.97 -44.67 -32.47
CA HIS A 5 33.10 -43.92 -33.74
C HIS A 5 33.11 -42.43 -33.35
N SER A 6 34.18 -41.81 -33.44
CA SER A 6 34.99 -41.24 -34.53
C SER A 6 34.43 -39.88 -35.02
N THR A 7 35.23 -38.89 -34.72
CA THR A 7 35.22 -37.46 -35.10
C THR A 7 35.45 -37.22 -36.59
N THR A 8 34.82 -36.17 -37.16
CA THR A 8 35.39 -35.43 -38.28
C THR A 8 35.04 -33.95 -38.21
N ALA A 9 36.06 -33.14 -38.09
CA ALA A 9 36.01 -31.69 -38.22
C ALA A 9 36.27 -31.28 -39.66
N LEU A 10 35.63 -30.24 -40.14
CA LEU A 10 35.92 -29.59 -41.45
C LEU A 10 36.15 -28.09 -41.22
N PRO A 11 37.14 -27.48 -41.89
CA PRO A 11 37.58 -26.10 -41.66
C PRO A 11 36.80 -25.09 -42.50
N ARG A 12 36.46 -23.93 -41.90
CA ARG A 12 35.93 -22.78 -42.63
C ARG A 12 37.08 -21.92 -43.20
N ARG A 13 37.04 -21.72 -44.48
CA ARG A 13 37.93 -20.84 -45.26
C ARG A 13 37.49 -19.37 -45.08
N PHE A 14 38.47 -18.51 -44.77
CA PHE A 14 38.37 -17.07 -44.88
C PHE A 14 38.50 -16.63 -46.34
N SER A 15 37.58 -15.83 -46.84
CA SER A 15 37.71 -15.13 -48.15
C SER A 15 37.91 -13.65 -47.86
N ARG A 16 39.08 -13.13 -48.23
CA ARG A 16 39.41 -11.71 -48.26
C ARG A 16 38.97 -11.12 -49.59
N THR A 17 38.12 -10.09 -49.53
CA THR A 17 37.81 -9.26 -50.71
C THR A 17 38.40 -7.87 -50.47
N LEU A 18 39.37 -7.51 -51.29
CA LEU A 18 39.94 -6.17 -51.44
C LEU A 18 38.93 -5.30 -52.21
N LEU A 19 38.65 -4.12 -51.71
CA LEU A 19 37.96 -3.09 -52.49
C LEU A 19 38.81 -1.83 -52.58
N ALA A 20 38.99 -1.38 -53.79
CA ALA A 20 39.87 -0.32 -54.20
C ALA A 20 39.35 1.08 -53.87
N CYS A 21 40.28 1.96 -53.55
CA CYS A 21 40.07 3.40 -53.39
C CYS A 21 39.75 4.09 -54.70
N ALA A 22 38.69 4.88 -54.73
CA ALA A 22 38.49 5.92 -55.75
C ALA A 22 38.51 7.29 -55.06
N LEU A 23 39.49 8.11 -55.41
CA LEU A 23 39.65 9.52 -55.02
C LEU A 23 38.75 10.41 -55.89
N LEU A 24 37.94 11.25 -55.28
CA LEU A 24 37.29 12.41 -55.91
C LEU A 24 37.48 13.67 -55.06
N PRO A 25 37.54 14.87 -55.64
CA PRO A 25 38.17 16.04 -55.03
C PRO A 25 37.29 16.84 -54.08
N LEU A 26 37.98 17.50 -53.10
CA LEU A 26 37.42 18.42 -52.14
C LEU A 26 36.75 19.63 -52.77
N GLY A 27 35.45 19.80 -52.52
CA GLY A 27 34.79 21.09 -52.62
C GLY A 27 34.65 21.69 -51.22
N LEU A 28 35.31 22.83 -50.92
CA LEU A 28 35.12 23.60 -49.69
C LEU A 28 33.71 24.20 -49.68
N LEU A 29 32.84 23.68 -48.80
CA LEU A 29 31.68 24.42 -48.31
C LEU A 29 31.95 24.80 -46.87
N ALA A 30 32.11 26.11 -46.62
CA ALA A 30 32.16 26.66 -45.30
C ALA A 30 30.76 26.56 -44.66
N ALA A 31 30.56 25.59 -43.76
CA ALA A 31 29.37 25.50 -42.94
C ALA A 31 29.57 26.34 -41.70
N ASN A 32 28.77 27.40 -41.52
CA ASN A 32 28.64 28.12 -40.28
C ASN A 32 28.15 27.17 -39.19
N MET A 33 29.05 26.72 -38.33
CA MET A 33 28.68 26.05 -37.09
C MET A 33 28.18 27.13 -36.10
N ALA A 34 26.87 27.31 -36.05
CA ALA A 34 26.25 27.96 -34.88
C ALA A 34 26.43 27.03 -33.68
N THR A 35 27.28 27.43 -32.76
CA THR A 35 27.40 26.76 -31.46
C THR A 35 26.10 26.91 -30.69
N ALA A 36 25.30 25.83 -30.68
CA ALA A 36 24.16 25.73 -29.79
C ALA A 36 24.70 25.77 -28.34
N ALA A 37 24.30 26.80 -27.59
CA ALA A 37 24.54 26.86 -26.14
C ALA A 37 23.91 25.62 -25.49
N PRO A 38 24.56 25.02 -24.47
CA PRO A 38 23.96 23.91 -23.76
C PRO A 38 22.64 24.34 -23.13
N LEU A 39 21.56 23.66 -23.44
CA LEU A 39 20.30 23.79 -22.71
C LEU A 39 20.61 23.52 -21.24
N GLN A 40 20.59 24.56 -20.42
CA GLN A 40 20.57 24.41 -18.98
C GLN A 40 19.28 23.65 -18.64
N ALA A 41 19.41 22.44 -18.12
CA ALA A 41 18.32 21.71 -17.51
C ALA A 41 17.71 22.63 -16.43
N GLN A 42 16.51 23.12 -16.66
CA GLN A 42 15.73 23.77 -15.61
C GLN A 42 15.58 22.73 -14.48
N PRO A 43 15.86 23.10 -13.21
CA PRO A 43 15.53 22.22 -12.11
C PRO A 43 14.05 21.88 -12.24
N ALA A 44 13.72 20.60 -12.28
CA ALA A 44 12.35 20.14 -12.21
C ALA A 44 11.71 20.85 -11.01
N ALA A 45 10.65 21.61 -11.26
CA ALA A 45 9.87 22.20 -10.20
C ALA A 45 9.51 21.06 -9.26
N THR A 46 9.98 21.13 -8.01
CA THR A 46 9.54 20.22 -6.95
C THR A 46 8.02 20.31 -6.97
N ALA A 47 7.36 19.20 -7.35
CA ALA A 47 5.91 19.12 -7.32
C ALA A 47 5.51 19.61 -5.92
N ALA A 48 4.81 20.73 -5.86
CA ALA A 48 4.31 21.26 -4.60
C ALA A 48 3.50 20.12 -3.98
N ASP A 49 3.72 19.87 -2.69
CA ASP A 49 2.95 18.88 -1.95
C ASP A 49 1.48 19.36 -1.93
N ASN A 50 0.73 18.94 -2.94
CA ASN A 50 -0.67 19.32 -3.14
C ASN A 50 -1.61 18.69 -2.11
N PHE A 51 -1.04 17.90 -1.18
CA PHE A 51 -1.82 17.17 -0.20
C PHE A 51 -2.32 18.04 0.96
N GLY A 52 -1.78 19.27 1.10
CA GLY A 52 -2.18 20.25 2.09
C GLY A 52 -1.48 20.09 3.45
N PRO A 53 -1.71 21.04 4.38
CA PRO A 53 -1.07 21.02 5.69
C PRO A 53 -1.62 19.89 6.55
N LEU A 54 -0.74 19.27 7.35
CA LEU A 54 -1.14 18.31 8.38
C LEU A 54 -1.89 19.03 9.50
N LYS A 55 -2.98 18.40 9.92
CA LYS A 55 -3.73 18.71 11.13
C LYS A 55 -3.43 17.64 12.18
N HIS A 56 -3.69 17.95 13.44
CA HIS A 56 -3.48 17.05 14.57
C HIS A 56 -4.74 17.01 15.44
N VAL A 57 -5.03 15.82 15.98
CA VAL A 57 -6.11 15.64 16.95
C VAL A 57 -5.75 14.53 17.93
N ASN A 58 -5.98 14.79 19.22
CA ASN A 58 -5.86 13.77 20.25
C ASN A 58 -7.04 12.81 20.17
N ALA A 59 -6.76 11.56 19.81
CA ALA A 59 -7.74 10.50 19.57
C ALA A 59 -7.34 9.23 20.33
N GLY A 60 -8.07 8.88 21.37
CA GLY A 60 -7.75 7.74 22.22
C GLY A 60 -6.35 7.85 22.82
N VAL A 61 -5.43 6.99 22.38
CA VAL A 61 -4.03 6.95 22.87
C VAL A 61 -3.05 7.69 21.97
N LEU A 62 -3.53 8.32 20.90
CA LEU A 62 -2.71 8.93 19.86
C LEU A 62 -2.99 10.43 19.73
N ASP A 63 -1.93 11.18 19.41
CA ASP A 63 -2.00 12.41 18.66
C ASP A 63 -1.93 12.02 17.18
N VAL A 64 -3.08 12.03 16.50
CA VAL A 64 -3.20 11.61 15.11
C VAL A 64 -2.93 12.78 14.18
N ALA A 65 -1.88 12.66 13.36
CA ALA A 65 -1.64 13.58 12.27
C ALA A 65 -2.43 13.14 11.02
N TYR A 66 -3.10 14.07 10.36
CA TYR A 66 -3.94 13.77 9.21
C TYR A 66 -4.03 14.94 8.23
N VAL A 67 -4.36 14.62 6.98
CA VAL A 67 -4.76 15.61 5.98
C VAL A 67 -6.29 15.65 5.91
N GLU A 68 -6.84 16.85 5.71
CA GLU A 68 -8.26 17.05 5.51
C GLU A 68 -8.48 17.93 4.29
N GLN A 69 -9.34 17.47 3.38
CA GLN A 69 -9.69 18.18 2.14
C GLN A 69 -11.19 18.21 1.92
N GLY A 70 -11.65 19.19 1.14
CA GLY A 70 -13.07 19.35 0.81
C GLY A 70 -13.86 20.17 1.82
N PRO A 71 -15.19 20.29 1.63
CA PRO A 71 -16.05 21.08 2.50
C PRO A 71 -16.23 20.42 3.86
N ALA A 72 -16.17 21.23 4.92
CA ALA A 72 -16.23 20.73 6.30
C ALA A 72 -17.57 20.07 6.67
N ASP A 73 -18.63 20.41 5.97
CA ASP A 73 -20.00 19.91 6.12
C ASP A 73 -20.38 18.83 5.10
N GLY A 74 -19.43 18.45 4.24
CA GLY A 74 -19.62 17.37 3.25
C GLY A 74 -19.73 15.98 3.89
N PRO A 75 -20.29 15.00 3.15
CA PRO A 75 -20.28 13.60 3.59
C PRO A 75 -18.83 13.13 3.81
N VAL A 76 -18.61 12.42 4.92
CA VAL A 76 -17.25 12.08 5.36
C VAL A 76 -16.75 10.81 4.68
N VAL A 77 -15.52 10.89 4.17
CA VAL A 77 -14.72 9.75 3.72
C VAL A 77 -13.42 9.69 4.51
N ILE A 78 -13.08 8.52 5.06
CA ILE A 78 -11.79 8.27 5.72
C ILE A 78 -11.00 7.28 4.86
N LEU A 79 -9.80 7.70 4.43
CA LEU A 79 -8.90 6.93 3.58
C LEU A 79 -7.76 6.36 4.41
N LEU A 80 -7.61 5.02 4.43
CA LEU A 80 -6.72 4.29 5.32
C LEU A 80 -5.61 3.59 4.54
N HIS A 81 -4.37 4.02 4.77
CA HIS A 81 -3.18 3.39 4.18
C HIS A 81 -2.73 2.16 4.97
N GLY A 82 -1.81 1.41 4.39
CA GLY A 82 -1.20 0.23 4.99
C GLY A 82 0.33 0.27 5.04
N TRP A 83 0.92 -0.89 5.32
CA TRP A 83 2.37 -1.08 5.40
C TRP A 83 2.91 -1.60 4.05
N PRO A 84 4.03 -1.12 3.57
CA PRO A 84 4.85 0.00 4.04
C PRO A 84 4.59 1.28 3.23
N TYR A 85 3.36 1.70 3.18
CA TYR A 85 2.87 2.88 2.46
C TYR A 85 2.51 3.99 3.45
N ASP A 86 1.98 5.11 2.93
CA ASP A 86 1.55 6.24 3.75
C ASP A 86 0.36 6.99 3.13
N ILE A 87 0.06 8.16 3.67
CA ILE A 87 -1.06 8.99 3.19
C ILE A 87 -0.94 9.37 1.72
N HIS A 88 0.28 9.47 1.14
CA HIS A 88 0.49 9.83 -0.26
C HIS A 88 -0.05 8.80 -1.26
N SER A 89 -0.37 7.59 -0.82
CA SER A 89 -1.15 6.65 -1.63
C SER A 89 -2.49 7.24 -2.10
N PHE A 90 -2.99 8.25 -1.39
CA PHE A 90 -4.25 8.92 -1.70
C PHE A 90 -4.09 10.35 -2.24
N GLU A 91 -2.88 10.76 -2.63
CA GLU A 91 -2.60 12.13 -3.07
C GLU A 91 -3.43 12.61 -4.28
N GLN A 92 -3.91 11.67 -5.12
CA GLN A 92 -4.81 11.96 -6.23
C GLN A 92 -6.27 11.64 -5.91
N VAL A 93 -6.53 10.70 -5.02
CA VAL A 93 -7.88 10.30 -4.62
C VAL A 93 -8.55 11.36 -3.74
N ALA A 94 -7.84 11.89 -2.74
CA ALA A 94 -8.41 12.84 -1.80
C ALA A 94 -8.89 14.13 -2.48
N PRO A 95 -8.12 14.82 -3.33
CA PRO A 95 -8.61 16.00 -4.02
C PRO A 95 -9.74 15.67 -5.02
N ALA A 96 -9.74 14.49 -5.65
CA ALA A 96 -10.79 14.08 -6.55
C ALA A 96 -12.14 13.86 -5.84
N LEU A 97 -12.13 13.30 -4.63
CA LEU A 97 -13.31 13.18 -3.77
C LEU A 97 -13.75 14.54 -3.21
N ALA A 98 -12.80 15.37 -2.78
CA ALA A 98 -13.08 16.72 -2.30
C ALA A 98 -13.77 17.58 -3.37
N ALA A 99 -13.34 17.47 -4.64
CA ALA A 99 -13.98 18.13 -5.78
C ALA A 99 -15.41 17.65 -6.04
N LYS A 100 -15.78 16.46 -5.55
CA LYS A 100 -17.14 15.90 -5.59
C LYS A 100 -17.99 16.26 -4.35
N GLY A 101 -17.46 17.11 -3.46
CA GLY A 101 -18.16 17.60 -2.27
C GLY A 101 -17.99 16.76 -1.02
N TYR A 102 -17.10 15.78 -0.99
CA TYR A 102 -16.80 14.99 0.20
C TYR A 102 -15.84 15.74 1.14
N ARG A 103 -16.06 15.60 2.44
CA ARG A 103 -15.06 15.88 3.47
C ARG A 103 -14.14 14.67 3.60
N VAL A 104 -12.90 14.78 3.12
CA VAL A 104 -11.95 13.68 3.02
C VAL A 104 -10.90 13.80 4.09
N LEU A 105 -10.72 12.74 4.89
CA LEU A 105 -9.76 12.64 5.97
C LEU A 105 -8.77 11.51 5.68
N VAL A 106 -7.47 11.82 5.74
CA VAL A 106 -6.41 10.85 5.46
C VAL A 106 -5.44 10.82 6.64
N PRO A 107 -5.71 10.01 7.68
CA PRO A 107 -4.84 9.92 8.84
C PRO A 107 -3.60 9.08 8.57
N TYR A 108 -2.47 9.46 9.18
CA TYR A 108 -1.38 8.52 9.40
C TYR A 108 -1.78 7.52 10.48
N VAL A 109 -1.75 6.24 10.18
CA VAL A 109 -2.01 5.19 11.17
C VAL A 109 -0.91 5.17 12.24
N ARG A 110 -1.16 4.50 13.38
CA ARG A 110 -0.16 4.40 14.48
C ARG A 110 1.19 3.94 13.97
N GLY A 111 2.27 4.60 14.40
CA GLY A 111 3.64 4.29 13.99
C GLY A 111 4.04 4.88 12.65
N TYR A 112 3.28 5.81 12.08
CA TYR A 112 3.59 6.44 10.79
C TYR A 112 3.59 7.96 10.84
N GLY A 113 4.40 8.55 9.96
CA GLY A 113 4.44 10.00 9.74
C GLY A 113 4.59 10.78 11.03
N GLN A 114 3.71 11.73 11.27
CA GLN A 114 3.72 12.57 12.47
C GLN A 114 2.75 12.10 13.56
N THR A 115 2.01 11.00 13.37
CA THR A 115 1.20 10.41 14.45
C THR A 115 2.09 9.94 15.59
N ARG A 116 1.73 10.26 16.83
CA ARG A 116 2.49 9.95 18.06
C ARG A 116 1.61 9.35 19.13
N PHE A 117 2.18 8.49 19.96
CA PHE A 117 1.52 8.08 21.20
C PHE A 117 1.55 9.23 22.20
N LEU A 118 0.41 9.52 22.83
CA LEU A 118 0.27 10.58 23.85
C LEU A 118 1.06 10.28 25.12
N SER A 119 1.35 9.02 25.38
CA SER A 119 2.12 8.60 26.56
C SER A 119 3.22 7.61 26.17
N ALA A 120 4.40 7.79 26.74
CA ALA A 120 5.50 6.82 26.64
C ALA A 120 5.15 5.47 27.30
N ALA A 121 4.24 5.47 28.27
CA ALA A 121 3.78 4.26 28.96
C ALA A 121 2.78 3.42 28.15
N THR A 122 2.19 3.98 27.06
CA THR A 122 1.29 3.22 26.20
C THR A 122 2.05 2.13 25.45
N PRO A 123 1.64 0.85 25.53
CA PRO A 123 2.26 -0.21 24.75
C PRO A 123 2.24 0.06 23.24
N ARG A 124 3.35 -0.21 22.56
CA ARG A 124 3.45 -0.10 21.09
C ARG A 124 2.83 -1.33 20.44
N ASN A 125 1.56 -1.51 20.68
CA ASN A 125 0.73 -2.60 20.22
C ASN A 125 0.17 -2.29 18.82
N ALA A 126 0.15 -3.28 17.94
CA ALA A 126 -0.41 -3.20 16.59
C ALA A 126 -1.24 -4.44 16.23
N GLN A 127 -1.94 -5.02 17.23
CA GLN A 127 -2.97 -6.03 16.94
C GLN A 127 -4.11 -5.37 16.13
N PRO A 128 -4.78 -6.11 15.24
CA PRO A 128 -5.74 -5.53 14.29
C PRO A 128 -6.87 -4.71 14.92
N SER A 129 -7.44 -5.18 16.04
CA SER A 129 -8.49 -4.46 16.76
C SER A 129 -8.01 -3.15 17.38
N ALA A 130 -6.71 -3.00 17.68
CA ALA A 130 -6.17 -1.75 18.17
C ALA A 130 -6.15 -0.66 17.09
N LEU A 131 -5.78 -1.02 15.83
CA LEU A 131 -5.86 -0.10 14.69
C LEU A 131 -7.31 0.31 14.40
N ALA A 132 -8.24 -0.63 14.47
CA ALA A 132 -9.67 -0.35 14.29
C ALA A 132 -10.20 0.59 15.38
N SER A 133 -9.78 0.38 16.63
CA SER A 133 -10.14 1.26 17.75
C SER A 133 -9.57 2.68 17.60
N ASP A 134 -8.40 2.84 16.97
CA ASP A 134 -7.87 4.17 16.64
C ASP A 134 -8.76 4.92 15.66
N VAL A 135 -9.31 4.23 14.66
CA VAL A 135 -10.24 4.85 13.69
C VAL A 135 -11.51 5.30 14.40
N ILE A 136 -12.06 4.50 15.30
CA ILE A 136 -13.23 4.89 16.11
C ILE A 136 -12.88 6.10 16.99
N ALA A 137 -11.75 6.08 17.68
CA ALA A 137 -11.30 7.20 18.52
C ALA A 137 -11.06 8.48 17.69
N PHE A 138 -10.53 8.34 16.48
CA PHE A 138 -10.34 9.45 15.53
C PHE A 138 -11.69 10.04 15.07
N MET A 139 -12.67 9.20 14.76
CA MET A 139 -14.02 9.63 14.43
C MET A 139 -14.68 10.36 15.63
N ASP A 140 -14.52 9.84 16.84
CA ASP A 140 -15.09 10.44 18.04
C ASP A 140 -14.47 11.82 18.32
N ALA A 141 -13.14 11.92 18.22
CA ALA A 141 -12.42 13.17 18.44
C ALA A 141 -12.80 14.28 17.43
N LEU A 142 -13.20 13.90 16.22
CA LEU A 142 -13.65 14.81 15.16
C LEU A 142 -15.18 14.94 15.07
N HIS A 143 -15.91 14.36 16.03
CA HIS A 143 -17.39 14.35 16.10
C HIS A 143 -18.06 13.75 14.84
N ILE A 144 -17.40 12.77 14.22
CA ILE A 144 -17.90 12.06 13.05
C ILE A 144 -18.74 10.88 13.50
N GLN A 145 -20.04 10.94 13.26
CA GLN A 145 -20.97 9.86 13.65
C GLN A 145 -20.85 8.68 12.69
N ARG A 146 -20.71 8.95 11.38
CA ARG A 146 -20.69 7.93 10.34
C ARG A 146 -19.87 8.39 9.15
N ALA A 147 -19.10 7.48 8.52
CA ALA A 147 -18.25 7.78 7.36
C ALA A 147 -18.24 6.63 6.36
N VAL A 148 -17.91 6.93 5.10
CA VAL A 148 -17.41 5.93 4.16
C VAL A 148 -15.96 5.61 4.55
N LEU A 149 -15.65 4.34 4.74
CA LEU A 149 -14.28 3.88 4.97
C LEU A 149 -13.72 3.26 3.71
N ALA A 150 -12.51 3.67 3.32
CA ALA A 150 -11.85 3.12 2.15
C ALA A 150 -10.37 2.89 2.44
N GLY A 151 -9.83 1.74 2.04
CA GLY A 151 -8.43 1.44 2.34
C GLY A 151 -7.85 0.30 1.52
N PHE A 152 -6.55 0.11 1.70
CA PHE A 152 -5.80 -1.02 1.15
C PHE A 152 -4.81 -1.55 2.19
N ASP A 153 -4.37 -2.78 2.07
CA ASP A 153 -3.44 -3.46 2.99
C ASP A 153 -3.93 -3.41 4.47
N TRP A 154 -3.13 -2.91 5.43
CA TRP A 154 -3.59 -2.74 6.81
C TRP A 154 -4.79 -1.80 6.91
N GLY A 155 -4.86 -0.79 6.03
CA GLY A 155 -6.00 0.12 5.98
C GLY A 155 -7.29 -0.56 5.59
N ALA A 156 -7.26 -1.46 4.60
CA ALA A 156 -8.42 -2.28 4.22
C ALA A 156 -8.83 -3.20 5.36
N ARG A 157 -7.89 -3.93 5.97
CA ARG A 157 -8.17 -4.76 7.15
C ARG A 157 -8.79 -3.97 8.28
N THR A 158 -8.26 -2.78 8.55
CA THR A 158 -8.80 -1.89 9.59
C THR A 158 -10.23 -1.47 9.27
N ALA A 159 -10.51 -1.08 8.02
CA ALA A 159 -11.84 -0.71 7.55
C ALA A 159 -12.83 -1.89 7.64
N ASP A 160 -12.40 -3.09 7.24
CA ASP A 160 -13.20 -4.33 7.38
C ASP A 160 -13.58 -4.58 8.84
N ILE A 161 -12.60 -4.46 9.77
CA ILE A 161 -12.82 -4.67 11.20
C ILE A 161 -13.78 -3.63 11.77
N VAL A 162 -13.62 -2.35 11.43
CA VAL A 162 -14.55 -1.30 11.86
C VAL A 162 -15.96 -1.58 11.32
N SER A 163 -16.07 -1.98 10.06
CA SER A 163 -17.35 -2.30 9.42
C SER A 163 -18.04 -3.53 10.03
N ALA A 164 -17.27 -4.50 10.51
CA ALA A 164 -17.80 -5.70 11.15
C ALA A 164 -18.19 -5.48 12.62
N LEU A 165 -17.42 -4.68 13.36
CA LEU A 165 -17.61 -4.50 14.82
C LEU A 165 -18.45 -3.28 15.19
N TRP A 166 -18.48 -2.24 14.35
CA TRP A 166 -19.22 -0.98 14.54
C TRP A 166 -19.93 -0.56 13.23
N PRO A 167 -20.83 -1.42 12.70
CA PRO A 167 -21.49 -1.16 11.40
C PRO A 167 -22.30 0.16 11.41
N GLU A 168 -22.78 0.60 12.55
CA GLU A 168 -23.49 1.88 12.71
C GLU A 168 -22.60 3.10 12.46
N ARG A 169 -21.27 2.93 12.54
CA ARG A 169 -20.28 4.00 12.29
C ARG A 169 -19.87 4.07 10.81
N VAL A 170 -20.26 3.09 10.00
CA VAL A 170 -19.82 2.94 8.61
C VAL A 170 -20.97 3.09 7.65
N LYS A 171 -20.91 4.10 6.76
CA LYS A 171 -21.93 4.33 5.71
C LYS A 171 -21.76 3.32 4.58
N ALA A 172 -20.53 3.14 4.12
CA ALA A 172 -20.13 2.18 3.10
C ALA A 172 -18.64 1.84 3.25
N LEU A 173 -18.22 0.74 2.66
CA LEU A 173 -16.86 0.22 2.69
C LEU A 173 -16.29 0.07 1.28
N VAL A 174 -15.05 0.53 1.07
CA VAL A 174 -14.23 0.14 -0.08
C VAL A 174 -12.97 -0.56 0.43
N SER A 175 -12.82 -1.84 0.13
CA SER A 175 -11.72 -2.67 0.61
C SER A 175 -10.92 -3.27 -0.54
N VAL A 176 -9.63 -2.92 -0.65
CA VAL A 176 -8.72 -3.54 -1.62
C VAL A 176 -8.30 -4.90 -1.10
N SER A 177 -8.33 -5.92 -1.97
CA SER A 177 -8.05 -7.33 -1.70
C SER A 177 -9.10 -8.04 -0.81
N GLY A 178 -10.26 -7.43 -0.66
CA GLY A 178 -11.46 -8.09 -0.14
C GLY A 178 -11.56 -8.17 1.38
N TYR A 179 -12.00 -9.32 1.89
CA TYR A 179 -12.19 -9.55 3.32
C TYR A 179 -10.87 -9.94 3.98
N LEU A 180 -10.30 -9.05 4.78
CA LEU A 180 -8.95 -9.19 5.36
C LEU A 180 -8.95 -9.45 6.88
N ILE A 181 -10.11 -9.71 7.49
CA ILE A 181 -10.19 -10.12 8.90
C ILE A 181 -9.54 -11.49 9.05
N SER A 182 -8.65 -11.61 10.02
CA SER A 182 -7.89 -12.83 10.32
C SER A 182 -7.82 -13.03 11.84
N SER A 183 -7.45 -14.23 12.27
CA SER A 183 -7.21 -14.55 13.68
C SER A 183 -5.90 -15.29 13.86
N GLN A 184 -5.34 -15.23 15.07
CA GLN A 184 -4.15 -16.03 15.41
C GLN A 184 -4.38 -17.53 15.27
N GLU A 185 -5.61 -18.02 15.53
CA GLU A 185 -5.94 -19.42 15.38
C GLU A 185 -5.90 -19.85 13.91
N ALA A 186 -6.51 -19.06 13.03
CA ALA A 186 -6.46 -19.32 11.58
C ALA A 186 -5.03 -19.26 11.02
N ALA A 187 -4.20 -18.36 11.57
CA ALA A 187 -2.81 -18.20 11.16
C ALA A 187 -1.89 -19.37 11.53
N LYS A 188 -2.35 -20.33 12.35
CA LYS A 188 -1.60 -21.56 12.63
C LYS A 188 -1.60 -22.55 11.46
N ALA A 189 -2.59 -22.45 10.56
CA ALA A 189 -2.65 -23.29 9.38
C ALA A 189 -1.64 -22.80 8.33
N PRO A 190 -0.71 -23.65 7.86
CA PRO A 190 0.27 -23.23 6.86
C PRO A 190 -0.41 -22.99 5.51
N LEU A 191 0.07 -22.00 4.79
CA LEU A 191 -0.36 -21.69 3.43
C LEU A 191 0.44 -22.54 2.41
N PRO A 192 0.02 -22.61 1.14
CA PRO A 192 0.84 -23.17 0.08
C PRO A 192 2.21 -22.46 0.00
N PRO A 193 3.31 -23.18 -0.34
CA PRO A 193 4.66 -22.60 -0.34
C PRO A 193 4.81 -21.33 -1.17
N SER A 194 4.06 -21.16 -2.26
CA SER A 194 4.07 -19.96 -3.08
C SER A 194 3.52 -18.74 -2.36
N ALA A 195 2.47 -18.90 -1.54
CA ALA A 195 1.91 -17.82 -0.73
C ALA A 195 2.82 -17.50 0.46
N GLU A 196 3.41 -18.51 1.10
CA GLU A 196 4.41 -18.31 2.17
C GLU A 196 5.63 -17.53 1.66
N LEU A 197 6.08 -17.84 0.45
CA LEU A 197 7.19 -17.12 -0.19
C LEU A 197 6.87 -15.63 -0.40
N GLN A 198 5.65 -15.29 -0.76
CA GLN A 198 5.22 -13.89 -0.91
C GLN A 198 5.17 -13.16 0.43
N TRP A 199 4.88 -13.88 1.53
CA TRP A 199 4.85 -13.35 2.90
C TRP A 199 6.14 -13.63 3.70
N TRP A 200 7.28 -13.86 3.04
CA TRP A 200 8.57 -14.17 3.65
C TRP A 200 8.96 -13.22 4.79
N TYR A 201 8.58 -11.96 4.67
CA TYR A 201 8.92 -10.92 5.65
C TYR A 201 8.26 -11.14 7.01
N GLN A 202 7.13 -11.83 7.10
CA GLN A 202 6.53 -12.19 8.39
C GLN A 202 7.47 -13.08 9.21
N TYR A 203 8.11 -14.06 8.56
CA TYR A 203 9.11 -14.93 9.20
C TYR A 203 10.41 -14.21 9.49
N TYR A 204 10.77 -13.27 8.64
CA TYR A 204 11.91 -12.40 8.90
C TYR A 204 11.69 -11.58 10.17
N PHE A 205 10.54 -10.94 10.34
CA PHE A 205 10.15 -10.19 11.54
C PHE A 205 9.97 -11.05 12.80
N ALA A 206 9.74 -12.34 12.67
CA ALA A 206 9.65 -13.27 13.79
C ALA A 206 10.96 -13.34 14.59
N THR A 207 12.11 -13.04 13.96
CA THR A 207 13.44 -13.14 14.54
C THR A 207 14.00 -11.79 15.03
N ALA A 208 14.91 -11.81 16.01
CA ALA A 208 15.66 -10.62 16.43
C ALA A 208 16.52 -10.07 15.28
N ARG A 209 17.12 -10.96 14.45
CA ARG A 209 17.87 -10.57 13.24
C ARG A 209 16.98 -9.81 12.25
N GLY A 210 15.74 -10.25 12.06
CA GLY A 210 14.81 -9.60 11.15
C GLY A 210 14.40 -8.23 11.63
N GLN A 211 14.14 -8.07 12.92
CA GLN A 211 13.86 -6.75 13.51
C GLN A 211 15.05 -5.79 13.33
N ALA A 212 16.25 -6.21 13.69
CA ALA A 212 17.46 -5.38 13.55
C ALA A 212 17.75 -5.05 12.08
N GLY A 213 17.52 -6.00 11.17
CA GLY A 213 17.69 -5.80 9.73
C GLY A 213 16.68 -4.80 9.15
N TYR A 214 15.44 -4.84 9.58
CA TYR A 214 14.41 -3.86 9.19
C TYR A 214 14.73 -2.48 9.75
N GLU A 215 15.09 -2.38 11.02
CA GLU A 215 15.48 -1.12 11.66
C GLU A 215 16.62 -0.43 10.90
N LYS A 216 17.65 -1.20 10.53
CA LYS A 216 18.82 -0.69 9.79
C LYS A 216 18.52 -0.30 8.34
N ASN A 217 17.62 -1.05 7.65
CA ASN A 217 17.43 -0.95 6.20
C ASN A 217 15.98 -0.61 5.82
N ARG A 218 15.27 0.11 6.65
CA ARG A 218 13.81 0.33 6.59
C ARG A 218 13.33 0.80 5.22
N HIS A 219 13.96 1.85 4.66
CA HIS A 219 13.60 2.38 3.34
C HIS A 219 13.87 1.38 2.23
N ALA A 220 15.06 0.77 2.19
CA ALA A 220 15.39 -0.23 1.17
C ALA A 220 14.47 -1.45 1.25
N PHE A 221 14.10 -1.86 2.47
CA PHE A 221 13.14 -2.94 2.69
C PHE A 221 11.75 -2.57 2.14
N ALA A 222 11.25 -1.38 2.49
CA ALA A 222 9.97 -0.89 1.99
C ALA A 222 9.93 -0.80 0.47
N LYS A 223 11.01 -0.30 -0.15
CA LYS A 223 11.13 -0.23 -1.61
C LYS A 223 11.07 -1.61 -2.27
N LEU A 224 11.72 -2.61 -1.68
CA LEU A 224 11.64 -4.00 -2.15
C LEU A 224 10.20 -4.53 -2.06
N ILE A 225 9.48 -4.22 -0.97
CA ILE A 225 8.06 -4.62 -0.85
C ILE A 225 7.21 -3.94 -1.93
N TRP A 226 7.38 -2.64 -2.18
CA TRP A 226 6.66 -1.95 -3.27
C TRP A 226 6.90 -2.63 -4.62
N GLN A 227 8.16 -2.92 -4.94
CA GLN A 227 8.55 -3.57 -6.21
C GLN A 227 7.96 -4.97 -6.37
N THR A 228 7.87 -5.74 -5.27
CA THR A 228 7.35 -7.11 -5.31
C THR A 228 5.83 -7.17 -5.24
N ALA A 229 5.20 -6.25 -4.50
CA ALA A 229 3.75 -6.17 -4.38
C ALA A 229 3.08 -5.49 -5.59
N SER A 230 3.78 -4.59 -6.27
CA SER A 230 3.32 -3.90 -7.49
C SER A 230 4.34 -4.07 -8.64
N PRO A 231 4.52 -5.29 -9.15
CA PRO A 231 5.64 -5.62 -10.04
C PRO A 231 5.58 -4.95 -11.42
N LYS A 232 4.43 -4.42 -11.81
CA LYS A 232 4.23 -3.69 -13.07
C LYS A 232 4.18 -2.18 -12.89
N TRP A 233 4.20 -1.69 -11.66
CA TRP A 233 4.15 -0.25 -11.38
C TRP A 233 5.54 0.38 -11.50
N ALA A 234 5.72 1.26 -12.48
CA ALA A 234 6.96 2.00 -12.71
C ALA A 234 6.98 3.31 -11.88
N PHE A 235 6.99 3.21 -10.55
CA PHE A 235 7.17 4.38 -9.70
C PHE A 235 8.61 4.88 -9.74
N ASP A 236 8.81 6.19 -9.65
CA ASP A 236 10.13 6.80 -9.54
C ASP A 236 10.61 6.91 -8.09
N ASP A 237 11.90 7.20 -7.94
CA ASP A 237 12.51 7.36 -6.61
C ASP A 237 11.88 8.52 -5.82
N ALA A 238 11.49 9.59 -6.47
CA ALA A 238 10.87 10.74 -5.80
C ALA A 238 9.51 10.39 -5.19
N THR A 239 8.70 9.60 -5.89
CA THR A 239 7.42 9.07 -5.40
C THR A 239 7.64 8.18 -4.18
N PHE A 240 8.60 7.25 -4.25
CA PHE A 240 8.93 6.39 -3.13
C PHE A 240 9.46 7.17 -1.92
N GLU A 241 10.47 8.03 -2.11
CA GLU A 241 11.11 8.77 -1.02
C GLU A 241 10.15 9.73 -0.31
N ARG A 242 9.16 10.27 -1.02
CA ARG A 242 8.12 11.09 -0.41
C ARG A 242 7.33 10.29 0.64
N SER A 243 6.90 9.10 0.29
CA SER A 243 6.18 8.18 1.20
C SER A 243 7.10 7.58 2.27
N ALA A 244 8.36 7.26 1.92
CA ALA A 244 9.30 6.62 2.83
C ALA A 244 9.61 7.46 4.07
N LYS A 245 9.50 8.78 4.00
CA LYS A 245 9.62 9.68 5.16
C LYS A 245 8.67 9.34 6.31
N ALA A 246 7.50 8.81 6.01
CA ALA A 246 6.55 8.41 7.03
C ALA A 246 7.05 7.22 7.87
N LEU A 247 7.96 6.42 7.31
CA LEU A 247 8.60 5.30 8.00
C LEU A 247 9.64 5.75 9.03
N ASP A 248 10.08 7.01 9.04
CA ASP A 248 11.03 7.56 10.01
C ASP A 248 10.39 7.85 11.38
N ASN A 249 9.09 7.58 11.52
CA ASN A 249 8.42 7.62 12.80
C ASN A 249 9.16 6.73 13.83
N PRO A 250 9.45 7.21 15.06
CA PRO A 250 10.23 6.47 16.05
C PRO A 250 9.59 5.17 16.50
N ASP A 251 8.27 5.05 16.40
CA ASP A 251 7.53 3.85 16.82
C ASP A 251 7.32 2.85 15.64
N GLN A 252 7.71 3.22 14.41
CA GLN A 252 7.36 2.48 13.20
C GLN A 252 7.86 1.04 13.20
N VAL A 253 9.13 0.82 13.58
CA VAL A 253 9.73 -0.53 13.60
C VAL A 253 9.01 -1.42 14.61
N VAL A 254 8.80 -0.91 15.83
CA VAL A 254 8.15 -1.67 16.90
C VAL A 254 6.71 -2.02 16.51
N ILE A 255 5.95 -1.06 15.99
CA ILE A 255 4.57 -1.25 15.54
C ILE A 255 4.51 -2.28 14.42
N THR A 256 5.36 -2.17 13.39
CA THR A 256 5.38 -3.11 12.27
C THR A 256 5.73 -4.53 12.72
N VAL A 257 6.83 -4.66 13.45
CA VAL A 257 7.27 -5.98 13.94
C VAL A 257 6.25 -6.61 14.88
N HIS A 258 5.63 -5.80 15.76
CA HIS A 258 4.57 -6.28 16.64
C HIS A 258 3.36 -6.81 15.84
N ASN A 259 2.90 -6.11 14.81
CA ASN A 259 1.76 -6.55 13.99
C ASN A 259 1.99 -7.95 13.43
N TYR A 260 3.15 -8.17 12.80
CA TYR A 260 3.45 -9.46 12.18
C TYR A 260 3.74 -10.56 13.20
N ARG A 261 4.43 -10.26 14.31
CA ARG A 261 4.63 -11.21 15.41
C ARG A 261 3.32 -11.60 16.08
N TRP A 262 2.44 -10.64 16.31
CA TRP A 262 1.13 -10.92 16.90
C TRP A 262 0.31 -11.88 15.99
N ARG A 263 0.30 -11.65 14.68
CA ARG A 263 -0.38 -12.53 13.72
C ARG A 263 0.13 -13.96 13.76
N LEU A 264 1.42 -14.16 14.02
CA LEU A 264 2.06 -15.46 14.15
C LEU A 264 1.98 -16.06 15.58
N GLY A 265 1.31 -15.38 16.50
CA GLY A 265 1.24 -15.79 17.91
C GLY A 265 2.55 -15.62 18.68
N LEU A 266 3.49 -14.81 18.18
CA LEU A 266 4.83 -14.59 18.75
C LEU A 266 4.93 -13.31 19.59
N ALA A 267 3.87 -12.52 19.68
CA ALA A 267 3.77 -11.35 20.54
C ALA A 267 2.40 -11.31 21.20
N GLN A 268 2.38 -10.82 22.44
CA GLN A 268 1.14 -10.59 23.17
C GLN A 268 0.50 -9.26 22.74
N GLY A 269 -0.84 -9.23 22.64
CA GLY A 269 -1.59 -8.00 22.51
C GLY A 269 -1.89 -7.37 23.88
N GLU A 270 -2.59 -6.24 23.88
CA GLU A 270 -3.16 -5.68 25.09
C GLU A 270 -4.50 -6.34 25.41
N THR A 271 -4.67 -6.80 26.64
CA THR A 271 -5.86 -7.56 27.08
C THR A 271 -7.18 -6.78 26.95
N ARG A 272 -7.13 -5.45 26.94
CA ARG A 272 -8.32 -4.62 26.69
C ARG A 272 -8.97 -4.86 25.32
N TYR A 273 -8.21 -5.40 24.37
CA TYR A 273 -8.71 -5.73 23.03
C TYR A 273 -9.12 -7.20 22.88
N ASP A 274 -8.86 -8.08 23.86
CA ASP A 274 -9.20 -9.50 23.78
C ASP A 274 -10.66 -9.77 23.44
N PRO A 275 -11.66 -9.00 23.96
CA PRO A 275 -13.05 -9.19 23.58
C PRO A 275 -13.34 -8.88 22.10
N LEU A 276 -12.60 -7.94 21.49
CA LEU A 276 -12.71 -7.60 20.08
C LEU A 276 -12.06 -8.68 19.23
N GLU A 277 -10.85 -9.12 19.58
CA GLU A 277 -10.15 -10.19 18.89
C GLU A 277 -10.94 -11.51 18.94
N ALA A 278 -11.60 -11.81 20.05
CA ALA A 278 -12.48 -12.97 20.17
C ALA A 278 -13.68 -12.90 19.19
N LYS A 279 -14.27 -11.71 18.99
CA LYS A 279 -15.31 -11.50 17.98
C LYS A 279 -14.75 -11.68 16.58
N LEU A 280 -13.57 -11.13 16.29
CA LEU A 280 -12.93 -11.25 14.98
C LEU A 280 -12.56 -12.68 14.64
N ALA A 281 -12.18 -13.49 15.63
CA ALA A 281 -11.87 -14.90 15.45
C ALA A 281 -13.06 -15.74 14.95
N SER A 282 -14.30 -15.26 15.10
CA SER A 282 -15.48 -15.88 14.51
C SER A 282 -15.70 -15.53 13.03
N PHE A 283 -14.86 -14.69 12.44
CA PHE A 283 -14.97 -14.17 11.07
C PHE A 283 -16.35 -13.54 10.80
N PRO A 284 -16.72 -12.47 11.53
CA PRO A 284 -18.02 -11.85 11.43
C PRO A 284 -18.29 -11.33 10.02
N SER A 285 -19.54 -11.43 9.57
CA SER A 285 -19.96 -10.87 8.29
C SER A 285 -19.97 -9.34 8.34
N ILE A 286 -19.78 -8.70 7.18
CA ILE A 286 -19.89 -7.27 6.99
C ILE A 286 -21.21 -6.96 6.30
N GLY A 287 -22.10 -6.24 6.99
CA GLY A 287 -23.47 -5.94 6.53
C GLY A 287 -23.63 -4.57 5.87
N VAL A 288 -22.61 -3.72 5.90
CA VAL A 288 -22.67 -2.40 5.25
C VAL A 288 -22.48 -2.52 3.72
N PRO A 289 -23.00 -1.58 2.91
CA PRO A 289 -22.75 -1.54 1.48
C PRO A 289 -21.24 -1.57 1.21
N THR A 290 -20.79 -2.49 0.34
CA THR A 290 -19.35 -2.74 0.15
C THR A 290 -18.99 -2.92 -1.32
N ILE A 291 -17.91 -2.26 -1.73
CA ILE A 291 -17.20 -2.56 -2.99
C ILE A 291 -15.80 -3.07 -2.64
N THR A 292 -15.47 -4.26 -3.11
CA THR A 292 -14.09 -4.76 -3.03
C THR A 292 -13.37 -4.57 -4.37
N LEU A 293 -12.11 -4.16 -4.30
CA LEU A 293 -11.27 -3.90 -5.46
C LEU A 293 -10.09 -4.88 -5.46
N GLU A 294 -9.67 -5.30 -6.66
CA GLU A 294 -8.43 -6.03 -6.84
C GLU A 294 -7.70 -5.54 -8.08
N GLY A 295 -6.37 -5.47 -8.03
CA GLY A 295 -5.52 -5.17 -9.18
C GLY A 295 -5.11 -6.45 -9.92
N ASP A 296 -5.16 -6.43 -11.26
CA ASP A 296 -4.81 -7.59 -12.10
C ASP A 296 -3.33 -7.99 -12.07
N ALA A 297 -2.48 -7.19 -11.41
CA ALA A 297 -1.06 -7.46 -11.21
C ALA A 297 -0.62 -7.34 -9.74
N ASN A 298 -1.56 -7.52 -8.78
CA ASN A 298 -1.23 -7.51 -7.37
C ASN A 298 -0.30 -8.68 -7.02
N GLY A 299 0.94 -8.36 -6.64
CA GLY A 299 1.97 -9.33 -6.25
C GLY A 299 1.89 -9.73 -4.77
N ALA A 300 1.06 -9.07 -3.95
CA ALA A 300 0.83 -9.48 -2.58
C ALA A 300 -0.17 -10.66 -2.52
N PRO A 301 -0.04 -11.58 -1.55
CA PRO A 301 -0.99 -12.68 -1.42
C PRO A 301 -2.39 -12.16 -1.07
N HIS A 302 -3.37 -12.58 -1.83
CA HIS A 302 -4.77 -12.26 -1.61
C HIS A 302 -5.65 -13.46 -2.00
N PRO A 303 -6.78 -13.68 -1.31
CA PRO A 303 -7.72 -14.73 -1.71
C PRO A 303 -8.49 -14.31 -2.96
N PRO A 304 -8.95 -15.25 -3.79
CA PRO A 304 -9.85 -14.94 -4.89
C PRO A 304 -11.21 -14.48 -4.35
N ALA A 305 -11.92 -13.67 -5.13
CA ALA A 305 -13.19 -13.05 -4.71
C ALA A 305 -14.23 -14.06 -4.21
N GLU A 306 -14.30 -15.23 -4.85
CA GLU A 306 -15.23 -16.30 -4.50
C GLU A 306 -15.02 -16.86 -3.09
N ALA A 307 -13.78 -16.76 -2.57
CA ALA A 307 -13.44 -17.27 -1.24
C ALA A 307 -14.01 -16.39 -0.11
N TYR A 308 -14.30 -15.10 -0.38
CA TYR A 308 -14.72 -14.17 0.64
C TYR A 308 -16.05 -13.44 0.35
N ALA A 309 -16.57 -13.48 -0.87
CA ALA A 309 -17.78 -12.73 -1.26
C ALA A 309 -18.96 -12.97 -0.31
N GLN A 310 -19.14 -14.20 0.17
CA GLN A 310 -20.19 -14.57 1.12
C GLN A 310 -20.05 -13.91 2.51
N ARG A 311 -18.91 -13.30 2.81
CA ARG A 311 -18.70 -12.54 4.05
C ARG A 311 -19.38 -11.17 4.04
N PHE A 312 -19.70 -10.66 2.85
CA PHE A 312 -20.43 -9.42 2.66
C PHE A 312 -21.91 -9.71 2.50
N THR A 313 -22.72 -9.41 3.53
CA THR A 313 -24.14 -9.75 3.58
C THR A 313 -25.06 -8.59 3.22
N GLY A 314 -24.51 -7.37 3.06
CA GLY A 314 -25.18 -6.19 2.53
C GLY A 314 -25.14 -6.15 1.00
N LYS A 315 -25.39 -4.96 0.44
CA LYS A 315 -25.14 -4.75 -1.00
C LYS A 315 -23.65 -4.87 -1.26
N TYR A 316 -23.28 -5.72 -2.21
CA TYR A 316 -21.89 -6.09 -2.46
C TYR A 316 -21.57 -6.11 -3.95
N GLU A 317 -20.42 -5.54 -4.29
CA GLU A 317 -19.84 -5.59 -5.64
C GLU A 317 -18.34 -5.88 -5.58
N TYR A 318 -17.86 -6.71 -6.51
CA TYR A 318 -16.42 -6.94 -6.74
C TYR A 318 -16.00 -6.29 -8.05
N ARG A 319 -14.84 -5.62 -8.04
CA ARG A 319 -14.24 -5.01 -9.25
C ARG A 319 -12.79 -5.41 -9.41
N LEU A 320 -12.46 -6.02 -10.54
CA LEU A 320 -11.09 -6.22 -10.98
C LEU A 320 -10.64 -5.01 -11.79
N ILE A 321 -9.56 -4.36 -11.37
CA ILE A 321 -8.98 -3.21 -12.04
C ILE A 321 -7.82 -3.68 -12.90
N SER A 322 -8.01 -3.62 -14.21
CA SER A 322 -7.04 -4.09 -15.21
C SER A 322 -6.09 -2.99 -15.66
N GLY A 323 -4.97 -3.40 -16.25
CA GLY A 323 -3.94 -2.49 -16.78
C GLY A 323 -2.59 -2.64 -16.11
N GLY A 324 -2.36 -3.75 -15.41
CA GLY A 324 -1.12 -4.00 -14.69
C GLY A 324 -1.10 -3.36 -13.30
N ILE A 325 -2.28 -3.18 -12.70
CA ILE A 325 -2.46 -2.55 -11.39
C ILE A 325 -2.04 -3.51 -10.28
N GLY A 326 -1.15 -3.05 -9.42
CA GLY A 326 -0.61 -3.81 -8.31
C GLY A 326 -1.32 -3.55 -6.98
N HIS A 327 -0.54 -3.67 -5.91
CA HIS A 327 -1.05 -3.63 -4.53
C HIS A 327 -1.44 -2.24 -4.04
N ASN A 328 -0.69 -1.19 -4.45
CA ASN A 328 -1.01 0.20 -4.08
C ASN A 328 -2.06 0.79 -5.03
N LEU A 329 -3.19 0.08 -5.15
CA LEU A 329 -4.27 0.40 -6.08
C LEU A 329 -4.74 1.86 -6.03
N PRO A 330 -4.89 2.51 -4.86
CA PRO A 330 -5.31 3.91 -4.84
C PRO A 330 -4.31 4.87 -5.50
N GLN A 331 -3.01 4.56 -5.51
CA GLN A 331 -2.00 5.39 -6.19
C GLN A 331 -1.78 4.93 -7.65
N GLU A 332 -1.94 3.65 -7.94
CA GLU A 332 -1.78 3.09 -9.29
C GLU A 332 -3.01 3.34 -10.19
N ALA A 333 -4.21 3.37 -9.61
CA ALA A 333 -5.48 3.58 -10.32
C ALA A 333 -6.42 4.53 -9.56
N PRO A 334 -6.00 5.79 -9.31
CA PRO A 334 -6.72 6.72 -8.43
C PRO A 334 -8.14 7.03 -8.91
N GLN A 335 -8.38 7.04 -10.22
CA GLN A 335 -9.71 7.29 -10.77
C GLN A 335 -10.66 6.12 -10.46
N ALA A 336 -10.20 4.88 -10.62
CA ALA A 336 -11.00 3.69 -10.32
C ALA A 336 -11.31 3.60 -8.82
N PHE A 337 -10.33 3.89 -7.96
CA PHE A 337 -10.53 3.91 -6.51
C PHE A 337 -11.50 5.03 -6.09
N THR A 338 -11.34 6.25 -6.62
CA THR A 338 -12.26 7.38 -6.38
C THR A 338 -13.69 7.03 -6.78
N GLN A 339 -13.87 6.42 -7.97
CA GLN A 339 -15.20 6.04 -8.45
C GLN A 339 -15.83 4.96 -7.57
N ALA A 340 -15.05 3.99 -7.10
CA ALA A 340 -15.54 2.96 -6.18
C ALA A 340 -16.03 3.56 -4.85
N VAL A 341 -15.34 4.59 -4.32
CA VAL A 341 -15.79 5.30 -3.10
C VAL A 341 -17.12 6.00 -3.33
N VAL A 342 -17.27 6.70 -4.46
CA VAL A 342 -18.52 7.38 -4.82
C VAL A 342 -19.65 6.38 -5.01
N ASP A 343 -19.41 5.29 -5.74
CA ASP A 343 -20.43 4.26 -6.01
C ASP A 343 -20.85 3.55 -4.72
N ALA A 344 -19.90 3.21 -3.85
CA ALA A 344 -20.20 2.57 -2.57
C ALA A 344 -21.09 3.45 -1.67
N ASP A 345 -20.87 4.78 -1.69
CA ASP A 345 -21.68 5.75 -0.96
C ASP A 345 -23.15 5.80 -1.44
N HIS A 346 -23.41 5.36 -2.67
CA HIS A 346 -24.75 5.36 -3.31
C HIS A 346 -25.39 3.95 -3.41
N LEU A 347 -24.67 2.89 -3.00
CA LEU A 347 -25.25 1.56 -2.91
C LEU A 347 -26.36 1.50 -1.85
#